data_88c540e02d3f7b1c2929e3b46ce0be14
#
_entry.id   88c540e02d3f7b1c2929e3b46ce0be14
#
_cell.length_a   1.000
_cell.length_b   1.000
_cell.length_c   1.000
_cell.angle_alpha   90.00
_cell.angle_beta   90.00
_cell.angle_gamma   90.00
#
_symmetry.space_group_name_H-M   'P 1'
#
loop_
_entity.id
_entity.type
_entity.pdbx_description
1 polymer ?
#
loop_
_entity_poly.entity_id
_entity_poly.type
_entity_poly.pdbx_seq_one_letter_code
_entity_poly.pdbx_strand_id
1 'polypeptide(L)'
;MYLAAKNKFQQEQSAKENAGLSRYVPEVLAKLGDPQTAIPRIAKDAQSIRLIERAVHQVPTSHSLYRGDSRDMSGLEPQSVHLVLTSPPYWTLKEYRDSEGQLGHVEDYDQFLQELDKVWKQCFQALVPGGRLICVVGDVCLSRRENGGRHTVVPLHSSIQEHCRKLGFDNLAPIIWHKISNAAYEVEGGSTFLGKPYEPNAVIKNDIEFILMERKPGGYRAPDISTKVLSVISAENHKKWFQQIWSGVTGASTRQHPAPYPLELAERLVRMFSFVGDTVLDPFMGTGTTTVSAAKWGRNSIGFEIDPHYYKLAQKRISEETSSLFSTAVIHSARVD
;
A
#
# COMPACT_ATOMS: atom_id res chain seq x y z
N MET A 1 -9.39 6.31 33.86
CA MET A 1 -10.29 7.44 33.50
C MET A 1 -9.76 8.22 32.28
N TYR A 2 -8.51 8.62 32.23
CA TYR A 2 -7.91 9.40 31.11
C TYR A 2 -8.00 8.69 29.75
N LEU A 3 -7.69 7.40 29.66
CA LEU A 3 -7.80 6.57 28.43
C LEU A 3 -9.23 6.44 27.92
N ALA A 4 -10.21 6.32 28.81
CA ALA A 4 -11.63 6.23 28.43
C ALA A 4 -12.16 7.57 27.87
N ALA A 5 -11.70 8.69 28.43
CA ALA A 5 -12.05 10.02 27.93
C ALA A 5 -11.40 10.33 26.58
N LYS A 6 -10.15 9.88 26.37
CA LYS A 6 -9.41 10.03 25.10
C LYS A 6 -10.03 9.18 23.99
N ASN A 7 -10.41 7.93 24.29
CA ASN A 7 -11.15 7.06 23.35
C ASN A 7 -12.52 7.62 22.96
N LYS A 8 -13.25 8.23 23.91
CA LYS A 8 -14.53 8.88 23.64
C LYS A 8 -14.36 10.11 22.76
N PHE A 9 -13.34 10.91 23.00
CA PHE A 9 -13.02 12.09 22.19
C PHE A 9 -12.61 11.70 20.75
N GLN A 10 -11.82 10.64 20.58
CA GLN A 10 -11.45 10.10 19.27
C GLN A 10 -12.64 9.49 18.53
N GLN A 11 -13.53 8.76 19.24
CA GLN A 11 -14.77 8.27 18.65
C GLN A 11 -15.70 9.41 18.25
N GLU A 12 -15.78 10.48 19.03
CA GLU A 12 -16.56 11.67 18.71
C GLU A 12 -15.96 12.48 17.57
N GLN A 13 -14.61 12.57 17.45
CA GLN A 13 -13.94 13.16 16.29
C GLN A 13 -14.18 12.34 15.03
N SER A 14 -13.98 11.03 15.07
CA SER A 14 -14.26 10.14 13.96
C SER A 14 -15.74 10.15 13.55
N ALA A 15 -16.65 10.23 14.52
CA ALA A 15 -18.08 10.38 14.26
C ALA A 15 -18.43 11.75 13.64
N LYS A 16 -17.75 12.83 14.04
CA LYS A 16 -17.90 14.18 13.44
C LYS A 16 -17.30 14.23 12.03
N GLU A 17 -16.17 13.60 11.80
CA GLU A 17 -15.55 13.48 10.47
C GLU A 17 -16.44 12.65 9.54
N ASN A 18 -17.00 11.54 10.00
CA ASN A 18 -17.94 10.70 9.24
C ASN A 18 -19.28 11.41 8.98
N ALA A 19 -19.80 12.18 9.93
CA ALA A 19 -20.98 13.03 9.71
C ALA A 19 -20.73 14.10 8.63
N GLY A 20 -19.46 14.49 8.41
CA GLY A 20 -19.04 15.38 7.34
C GLY A 20 -19.10 14.77 5.94
N LEU A 21 -19.02 13.43 5.79
CA LEU A 21 -19.00 12.78 4.48
C LEU A 21 -20.36 12.74 3.79
N SER A 22 -21.45 12.80 4.51
CA SER A 22 -22.81 12.79 3.94
C SER A 22 -23.06 13.93 2.94
N ARG A 23 -22.42 15.08 3.11
CA ARG A 23 -22.51 16.24 2.21
C ARG A 23 -21.89 16.01 0.84
N TYR A 24 -21.01 15.01 0.70
CA TYR A 24 -20.38 14.65 -0.58
C TYR A 24 -21.13 13.54 -1.30
N VAL A 25 -22.11 12.88 -0.66
CA VAL A 25 -22.94 11.88 -1.33
C VAL A 25 -23.80 12.59 -2.39
N PRO A 26 -23.73 12.16 -3.67
CA PRO A 26 -24.59 12.74 -4.72
C PRO A 26 -26.06 12.68 -4.32
N GLU A 27 -26.80 13.76 -4.52
CA GLU A 27 -28.23 13.87 -4.08
C GLU A 27 -29.10 12.72 -4.59
N VAL A 28 -28.85 12.28 -5.82
CA VAL A 28 -29.56 11.14 -6.43
C VAL A 28 -29.32 9.81 -5.72
N LEU A 29 -28.24 9.74 -4.92
CA LEU A 29 -27.85 8.58 -4.12
C LEU A 29 -28.07 8.80 -2.61
N ALA A 30 -28.57 9.97 -2.19
CA ALA A 30 -28.77 10.26 -0.77
C ALA A 30 -29.99 9.52 -0.17
N LYS A 31 -30.97 9.18 -0.99
CA LYS A 31 -32.19 8.46 -0.58
C LYS A 31 -32.08 6.99 -0.98
N LEU A 32 -31.20 6.27 -0.31
CA LEU A 32 -31.06 4.81 -0.50
C LEU A 32 -32.12 4.11 0.37
N GLY A 33 -32.80 3.14 -0.21
CA GLY A 33 -33.55 2.15 0.53
C GLY A 33 -32.60 1.24 1.33
N ASP A 34 -32.93 -0.04 1.46
CA ASP A 34 -32.06 -1.00 2.13
C ASP A 34 -30.65 -1.04 1.49
N PRO A 35 -29.57 -0.78 2.27
CA PRO A 35 -28.19 -0.78 1.77
C PRO A 35 -27.74 -2.09 1.13
N GLN A 36 -28.28 -3.23 1.58
CA GLN A 36 -27.91 -4.55 1.08
C GLN A 36 -28.29 -4.72 -0.40
N THR A 37 -29.37 -4.07 -0.82
CA THR A 37 -29.84 -4.09 -2.22
C THR A 37 -29.35 -2.87 -3.02
N ALA A 38 -29.23 -1.72 -2.38
CA ALA A 38 -28.86 -0.47 -3.03
C ALA A 38 -27.38 -0.46 -3.46
N ILE A 39 -26.44 -0.88 -2.61
CA ILE A 39 -25.01 -0.89 -2.92
C ILE A 39 -24.69 -1.75 -4.16
N PRO A 40 -25.15 -3.01 -4.28
CA PRO A 40 -24.94 -3.80 -5.49
C PRO A 40 -25.56 -3.20 -6.76
N ARG A 41 -26.68 -2.49 -6.65
CA ARG A 41 -27.31 -1.80 -7.77
C ARG A 41 -26.44 -0.61 -8.22
N ILE A 42 -25.97 0.22 -7.28
CA ILE A 42 -25.06 1.34 -7.55
C ILE A 42 -23.79 0.84 -8.24
N ALA A 43 -23.20 -0.24 -7.73
CA ALA A 43 -21.98 -0.83 -8.30
C ALA A 43 -22.12 -1.25 -9.76
N LYS A 44 -23.33 -1.55 -10.23
CA LYS A 44 -23.65 -1.94 -11.62
C LYS A 44 -24.02 -0.74 -12.51
N ASP A 45 -24.30 0.42 -11.93
CA ASP A 45 -24.70 1.61 -12.68
C ASP A 45 -23.51 2.55 -12.92
N ALA A 46 -23.05 2.61 -14.18
CA ALA A 46 -21.89 3.40 -14.58
C ALA A 46 -22.07 4.90 -14.33
N GLN A 47 -23.31 5.42 -14.35
CA GLN A 47 -23.57 6.84 -14.07
C GLN A 47 -23.38 7.13 -12.58
N SER A 48 -23.94 6.31 -11.70
CA SER A 48 -23.75 6.40 -10.24
C SER A 48 -22.28 6.31 -9.86
N ILE A 49 -21.53 5.38 -10.46
CA ILE A 49 -20.08 5.25 -10.22
C ILE A 49 -19.34 6.53 -10.60
N ARG A 50 -19.58 7.11 -11.77
CA ARG A 50 -18.94 8.38 -12.18
C ARG A 50 -19.29 9.54 -11.24
N LEU A 51 -20.51 9.61 -10.73
CA LEU A 51 -20.91 10.63 -9.76
C LEU A 51 -20.18 10.45 -8.43
N ILE A 52 -20.08 9.21 -7.94
CA ILE A 52 -19.33 8.89 -6.71
C ILE A 52 -17.85 9.25 -6.87
N GLU A 53 -17.21 8.84 -7.96
CA GLU A 53 -15.79 9.12 -8.18
C GLU A 53 -15.51 10.63 -8.21
N ARG A 54 -16.35 11.42 -8.87
CA ARG A 54 -16.25 12.89 -8.85
C ARG A 54 -16.43 13.48 -7.44
N ALA A 55 -17.37 12.93 -6.68
CA ALA A 55 -17.62 13.36 -5.31
C ALA A 55 -16.46 13.05 -4.37
N VAL A 56 -15.88 11.87 -4.51
CA VAL A 56 -14.71 11.41 -3.73
C VAL A 56 -13.49 12.32 -3.94
N HIS A 57 -13.26 12.78 -5.17
CA HIS A 57 -12.17 13.71 -5.47
C HIS A 57 -12.33 15.10 -4.80
N GLN A 58 -13.51 15.40 -4.27
CA GLN A 58 -13.80 16.66 -3.54
C GLN A 58 -13.73 16.49 -2.02
N VAL A 59 -13.56 15.27 -1.53
CA VAL A 59 -13.45 15.01 -0.09
C VAL A 59 -12.11 15.56 0.43
N PRO A 60 -12.11 16.42 1.45
CA PRO A 60 -10.87 16.91 2.06
C PRO A 60 -10.07 15.77 2.66
N THR A 61 -8.75 15.85 2.47
CA THR A 61 -7.81 14.86 2.99
C THR A 61 -6.65 15.52 3.70
N SER A 62 -6.06 14.82 4.66
CA SER A 62 -4.88 15.25 5.42
C SER A 62 -3.76 14.24 5.27
N HIS A 63 -2.56 14.72 4.96
CA HIS A 63 -1.38 13.89 4.70
C HIS A 63 -0.22 14.34 5.56
N SER A 64 0.25 13.43 6.43
CA SER A 64 1.41 13.68 7.30
C SER A 64 2.62 12.98 6.74
N LEU A 65 3.67 13.73 6.42
CA LEU A 65 4.91 13.22 5.87
C LEU A 65 6.01 13.40 6.91
N TYR A 66 6.61 12.30 7.33
CA TYR A 66 7.68 12.27 8.32
C TYR A 66 9.00 11.89 7.67
N ARG A 67 10.02 12.75 7.84
CA ARG A 67 11.39 12.35 7.55
C ARG A 67 11.97 11.70 8.80
N GLY A 68 12.08 10.38 8.77
CA GLY A 68 12.54 9.61 9.93
C GLY A 68 12.53 8.11 9.70
N ASP A 69 13.00 7.40 10.71
CA ASP A 69 13.09 5.95 10.70
C ASP A 69 11.77 5.32 11.14
N SER A 70 11.17 4.52 10.29
CA SER A 70 9.91 3.83 10.58
C SER A 70 10.01 2.70 11.63
N ARG A 71 11.22 2.35 12.06
CA ARG A 71 11.41 1.46 13.22
C ARG A 71 10.95 2.10 14.51
N ASP A 72 10.85 3.43 14.54
CA ASP A 72 10.24 4.21 15.63
C ASP A 72 9.10 5.08 15.10
N MET A 73 7.90 4.58 15.20
CA MET A 73 6.65 5.31 14.93
C MET A 73 5.84 5.51 16.23
N SER A 74 6.52 5.58 17.37
CA SER A 74 5.90 5.71 18.70
C SER A 74 5.03 6.95 18.87
N GLY A 75 5.23 7.98 18.01
CA GLY A 75 4.38 9.16 17.94
C GLY A 75 2.99 8.90 17.31
N LEU A 76 2.76 7.75 16.66
CA LEU A 76 1.45 7.40 16.13
C LEU A 76 0.52 6.92 17.23
N GLU A 77 -0.72 7.43 17.21
CA GLU A 77 -1.73 6.95 18.13
C GLU A 77 -2.09 5.49 17.82
N PRO A 78 -2.12 4.60 18.83
CA PRO A 78 -2.57 3.23 18.63
C PRO A 78 -3.96 3.15 18.01
N GLN A 79 -4.17 2.21 17.11
CA GLN A 79 -5.46 1.97 16.46
C GLN A 79 -6.04 3.20 15.72
N SER A 80 -5.17 4.00 15.10
CA SER A 80 -5.52 5.19 14.30
C SER A 80 -5.40 4.96 12.79
N VAL A 81 -4.77 3.87 12.38
CA VAL A 81 -4.51 3.51 10.98
C VAL A 81 -5.45 2.38 10.55
N HIS A 82 -6.00 2.49 9.36
CA HIS A 82 -6.99 1.54 8.83
C HIS A 82 -6.40 0.56 7.82
N LEU A 83 -5.39 1.03 7.10
CA LEU A 83 -4.64 0.27 6.10
C LEU A 83 -3.17 0.65 6.19
N VAL A 84 -2.28 -0.32 6.22
CA VAL A 84 -0.87 -0.16 5.87
C VAL A 84 -0.69 -0.65 4.44
N LEU A 85 -0.14 0.19 3.57
CA LEU A 85 0.19 -0.17 2.19
C LEU A 85 1.61 0.28 1.89
N THR A 86 2.48 -0.67 1.63
CA THR A 86 3.92 -0.40 1.53
C THR A 86 4.67 -1.40 0.65
N SER A 87 5.88 -1.03 0.26
CA SER A 87 6.88 -1.91 -0.34
C SER A 87 8.21 -1.69 0.39
N PRO A 88 8.63 -2.61 1.26
CA PRO A 88 9.86 -2.48 2.02
C PRO A 88 11.09 -2.59 1.10
N PRO A 89 12.29 -2.22 1.57
CA PRO A 89 13.52 -2.56 0.88
C PRO A 89 13.60 -4.08 0.62
N TYR A 90 14.09 -4.45 -0.58
CA TYR A 90 14.23 -5.87 -0.99
C TYR A 90 15.62 -6.38 -0.60
N TRP A 91 15.95 -6.32 0.68
CA TRP A 91 17.25 -6.68 1.21
C TRP A 91 18.37 -6.01 0.38
N THR A 92 19.40 -6.75 -0.08
CA THR A 92 20.51 -6.22 -0.88
C THR A 92 20.24 -6.21 -2.40
N LEU A 93 19.01 -6.54 -2.87
CA LEU A 93 18.69 -6.64 -4.30
C LEU A 93 18.79 -5.29 -5.03
N LYS A 94 18.58 -4.19 -4.33
CA LYS A 94 18.58 -2.84 -4.89
C LYS A 94 19.59 -1.96 -4.17
N GLU A 95 20.36 -1.20 -4.95
CA GLU A 95 21.21 -0.16 -4.40
C GLU A 95 20.33 1.04 -4.00
N TYR A 96 20.20 1.25 -2.71
CA TYR A 96 19.60 2.44 -2.14
C TYR A 96 20.70 3.49 -1.88
N ARG A 97 20.31 4.77 -1.80
CA ARG A 97 21.23 5.84 -1.45
C ARG A 97 21.78 5.59 -0.05
N ASP A 98 23.04 5.99 0.14
CA ASP A 98 23.69 5.89 1.46
C ASP A 98 23.04 6.89 2.43
N SER A 99 22.22 6.36 3.33
CA SER A 99 21.52 7.09 4.37
C SER A 99 21.59 6.28 5.65
N GLU A 100 21.93 6.94 6.76
CA GLU A 100 21.99 6.31 8.07
C GLU A 100 20.66 5.61 8.39
N GLY A 101 20.73 4.35 8.84
CA GLY A 101 19.55 3.54 9.17
C GLY A 101 18.85 2.88 7.97
N GLN A 102 19.35 3.04 6.74
CA GLN A 102 18.78 2.43 5.53
C GLN A 102 18.83 0.90 5.60
N LEU A 103 17.66 0.26 5.62
CA LEU A 103 17.53 -1.20 5.77
C LEU A 103 18.08 -1.98 4.57
N GLY A 104 18.09 -1.39 3.37
CA GLY A 104 18.65 -2.01 2.17
C GLY A 104 20.16 -2.22 2.23
N HIS A 105 20.85 -1.74 3.28
CA HIS A 105 22.29 -1.91 3.50
C HIS A 105 22.61 -2.97 4.56
N VAL A 106 21.62 -3.61 5.17
CA VAL A 106 21.83 -4.70 6.15
C VAL A 106 22.19 -5.97 5.39
N GLU A 107 23.45 -6.38 5.44
CA GLU A 107 23.95 -7.54 4.68
C GLU A 107 23.46 -8.88 5.23
N ASP A 108 23.39 -9.03 6.56
CA ASP A 108 22.87 -10.24 7.19
C ASP A 108 21.34 -10.32 7.03
N TYR A 109 20.87 -11.41 6.44
CA TYR A 109 19.46 -11.58 6.14
C TYR A 109 18.56 -11.69 7.36
N ASP A 110 19.02 -12.41 8.39
CA ASP A 110 18.23 -12.58 9.61
C ASP A 110 18.19 -11.26 10.40
N GLN A 111 19.28 -10.50 10.42
CA GLN A 111 19.31 -9.16 10.98
C GLN A 111 18.37 -8.21 10.21
N PHE A 112 18.36 -8.26 8.87
CA PHE A 112 17.45 -7.49 8.06
C PHE A 112 15.97 -7.78 8.41
N LEU A 113 15.60 -9.05 8.57
CA LEU A 113 14.25 -9.44 8.97
C LEU A 113 13.91 -8.94 10.38
N GLN A 114 14.85 -9.00 11.33
CA GLN A 114 14.67 -8.46 12.69
C GLN A 114 14.45 -6.94 12.70
N GLU A 115 15.13 -6.22 11.82
CA GLU A 115 14.91 -4.78 11.66
C GLU A 115 13.53 -4.49 11.05
N LEU A 116 13.08 -5.27 10.05
CA LEU A 116 11.72 -5.18 9.52
C LEU A 116 10.66 -5.50 10.59
N ASP A 117 10.91 -6.44 11.49
CA ASP A 117 9.99 -6.79 12.58
C ASP A 117 9.69 -5.60 13.49
N LYS A 118 10.66 -4.70 13.70
CA LYS A 118 10.43 -3.46 14.46
C LYS A 118 9.38 -2.60 13.76
N VAL A 119 9.47 -2.47 12.44
CA VAL A 119 8.48 -1.72 11.63
C VAL A 119 7.11 -2.41 11.65
N TRP A 120 7.09 -3.73 11.45
CA TRP A 120 5.81 -4.48 11.48
C TRP A 120 5.12 -4.42 12.83
N LYS A 121 5.87 -4.41 13.92
CA LYS A 121 5.34 -4.24 15.29
C LYS A 121 4.69 -2.87 15.47
N GLN A 122 5.32 -1.80 14.98
CA GLN A 122 4.74 -0.46 14.99
C GLN A 122 3.46 -0.39 14.15
N CYS A 123 3.48 -0.98 12.94
CA CYS A 123 2.30 -1.10 12.08
C CYS A 123 1.15 -1.86 12.78
N PHE A 124 1.47 -2.97 13.46
CA PHE A 124 0.48 -3.72 14.23
C PHE A 124 -0.16 -2.89 15.34
N GLN A 125 0.62 -2.10 16.07
CA GLN A 125 0.11 -1.21 17.12
C GLN A 125 -0.79 -0.12 16.55
N ALA A 126 -0.36 0.53 15.45
CA ALA A 126 -1.09 1.62 14.81
C ALA A 126 -2.40 1.16 14.15
N LEU A 127 -2.46 -0.08 13.62
CA LEU A 127 -3.65 -0.60 12.95
C LEU A 127 -4.84 -0.77 13.90
N VAL A 128 -6.03 -0.39 13.41
CA VAL A 128 -7.30 -0.74 14.05
C VAL A 128 -7.53 -2.25 14.03
N PRO A 129 -8.33 -2.84 14.96
CA PRO A 129 -8.76 -4.23 14.85
C PRO A 129 -9.42 -4.51 13.49
N GLY A 130 -9.04 -5.61 12.84
CA GLY A 130 -9.49 -5.94 11.47
C GLY A 130 -8.81 -5.16 10.34
N GLY A 131 -7.97 -4.17 10.67
CA GLY A 131 -7.13 -3.44 9.71
C GLY A 131 -6.10 -4.35 9.04
N ARG A 132 -5.59 -3.95 7.88
CA ARG A 132 -4.70 -4.78 7.07
C ARG A 132 -3.35 -4.11 6.86
N LEU A 133 -2.31 -4.94 6.85
CA LEU A 133 -0.99 -4.62 6.32
C LEU A 133 -0.88 -5.29 4.96
N ILE A 134 -0.71 -4.49 3.91
CA ILE A 134 -0.49 -4.93 2.55
C ILE A 134 0.94 -4.60 2.15
N CYS A 135 1.71 -5.64 1.87
CA CYS A 135 3.11 -5.53 1.55
C CYS A 135 3.36 -6.01 0.11
N VAL A 136 3.81 -5.10 -0.75
CA VAL A 136 4.22 -5.44 -2.12
C VAL A 136 5.69 -5.80 -2.11
N VAL A 137 6.03 -7.04 -2.44
CA VAL A 137 7.39 -7.56 -2.32
C VAL A 137 7.71 -8.61 -3.38
N GLY A 138 8.92 -8.56 -3.92
CA GLY A 138 9.49 -9.60 -4.76
C GLY A 138 10.53 -10.44 -4.01
N ASP A 139 10.76 -11.65 -4.48
CA ASP A 139 11.85 -12.49 -3.97
C ASP A 139 13.21 -12.01 -4.48
N VAL A 140 14.24 -12.28 -3.69
CA VAL A 140 15.59 -11.80 -3.98
C VAL A 140 16.37 -12.88 -4.74
N CYS A 141 16.69 -12.59 -6.00
CA CYS A 141 17.50 -13.46 -6.83
C CYS A 141 18.99 -13.14 -6.63
N LEU A 142 19.73 -14.08 -6.07
CA LEU A 142 21.18 -13.99 -5.94
C LEU A 142 21.83 -14.54 -7.21
N SER A 143 22.59 -13.69 -7.90
CA SER A 143 23.29 -14.04 -9.13
C SER A 143 24.43 -15.03 -8.85
N ARG A 144 24.83 -15.77 -9.89
CA ARG A 144 25.99 -16.68 -9.78
C ARG A 144 27.27 -15.96 -9.38
N ARG A 145 27.45 -14.71 -9.79
CA ARG A 145 28.64 -13.91 -9.47
C ARG A 145 28.71 -13.57 -7.99
N GLU A 146 27.58 -13.29 -7.38
CA GLU A 146 27.46 -12.88 -5.98
C GLU A 146 27.33 -14.07 -5.01
N ASN A 147 27.02 -15.28 -5.54
CA ASN A 147 26.70 -16.44 -4.72
C ASN A 147 27.55 -17.67 -5.06
N GLY A 148 28.87 -17.50 -5.20
CA GLY A 148 29.82 -18.61 -5.37
C GLY A 148 29.50 -19.53 -6.55
N GLY A 149 29.07 -19.01 -7.70
CA GLY A 149 28.74 -19.77 -8.91
C GLY A 149 27.34 -20.38 -8.93
N ARG A 150 26.50 -20.18 -7.88
CA ARG A 150 25.16 -20.73 -7.77
C ARG A 150 24.12 -19.64 -7.95
N HIS A 151 23.08 -19.90 -8.74
CA HIS A 151 21.87 -19.08 -8.75
C HIS A 151 20.93 -19.59 -7.65
N THR A 152 20.49 -18.71 -6.76
CA THR A 152 19.52 -19.02 -5.71
C THR A 152 18.49 -17.92 -5.59
N VAL A 153 17.33 -18.26 -5.04
CA VAL A 153 16.25 -17.31 -4.74
C VAL A 153 16.00 -17.34 -3.24
N VAL A 154 16.05 -16.19 -2.60
CA VAL A 154 15.65 -16.01 -1.20
C VAL A 154 14.18 -15.63 -1.19
N PRO A 155 13.29 -16.46 -0.58
CA PRO A 155 11.84 -16.22 -0.60
C PRO A 155 11.43 -15.16 0.42
N LEU A 156 11.76 -13.91 0.16
CA LEU A 156 11.52 -12.78 1.07
C LEU A 156 10.03 -12.63 1.42
N HIS A 157 9.14 -12.87 0.46
CA HIS A 157 7.70 -12.84 0.70
C HIS A 157 7.27 -13.81 1.81
N SER A 158 7.77 -15.04 1.77
CA SER A 158 7.45 -16.07 2.77
C SER A 158 8.03 -15.74 4.15
N SER A 159 9.26 -15.21 4.19
CA SER A 159 9.86 -14.76 5.44
C SER A 159 9.06 -13.65 6.10
N ILE A 160 8.62 -12.63 5.34
CA ILE A 160 7.78 -11.55 5.87
C ILE A 160 6.46 -12.10 6.41
N GLN A 161 5.78 -13.00 5.68
CA GLN A 161 4.53 -13.61 6.15
C GLN A 161 4.72 -14.36 7.47
N GLU A 162 5.77 -15.16 7.59
CA GLU A 162 6.05 -15.92 8.81
C GLU A 162 6.39 -15.01 10.00
N HIS A 163 7.14 -13.92 9.76
CA HIS A 163 7.45 -12.93 10.77
C HIS A 163 6.21 -12.14 11.22
N CYS A 164 5.37 -11.70 10.28
CA CYS A 164 4.08 -11.07 10.60
C CYS A 164 3.17 -11.99 11.40
N ARG A 165 3.10 -13.28 11.05
CA ARG A 165 2.33 -14.29 11.81
C ARG A 165 2.83 -14.41 13.26
N LYS A 166 4.14 -14.42 13.49
CA LYS A 166 4.73 -14.45 14.83
C LYS A 166 4.41 -13.20 15.64
N LEU A 167 4.24 -12.05 14.98
CA LEU A 167 3.83 -10.80 15.62
C LEU A 167 2.32 -10.75 15.93
N GLY A 168 1.54 -11.72 15.48
CA GLY A 168 0.12 -11.85 15.77
C GLY A 168 -0.83 -11.45 14.63
N PHE A 169 -0.32 -11.21 13.43
CA PHE A 169 -1.19 -11.05 12.25
C PHE A 169 -1.77 -12.39 11.80
N ASP A 170 -2.97 -12.34 11.22
CA ASP A 170 -3.53 -13.44 10.42
C ASP A 170 -3.04 -13.29 8.98
N ASN A 171 -2.31 -14.28 8.46
CA ASN A 171 -1.96 -14.31 7.05
C ASN A 171 -3.19 -14.64 6.20
N LEU A 172 -3.43 -13.85 5.15
CA LEU A 172 -4.46 -14.11 4.16
C LEU A 172 -3.80 -14.54 2.83
N ALA A 173 -4.60 -15.09 1.93
CA ALA A 173 -4.09 -15.48 0.61
C ALA A 173 -3.51 -14.26 -0.12
N PRO A 174 -2.27 -14.29 -0.58
CA PRO A 174 -1.64 -13.18 -1.29
C PRO A 174 -2.24 -13.03 -2.70
N ILE A 175 -2.11 -11.83 -3.27
CA ILE A 175 -2.31 -11.62 -4.69
C ILE A 175 -0.93 -11.78 -5.38
N ILE A 176 -0.89 -12.50 -6.47
CA ILE A 176 0.29 -12.65 -7.32
C ILE A 176 0.19 -11.62 -8.43
N TRP A 177 1.13 -10.68 -8.44
CA TRP A 177 1.20 -9.68 -9.48
C TRP A 177 2.23 -10.10 -10.54
N HIS A 178 1.72 -10.49 -11.72
CA HIS A 178 2.55 -10.74 -12.90
C HIS A 178 3.01 -9.39 -13.46
N LYS A 179 4.20 -8.99 -13.05
CA LYS A 179 4.86 -7.76 -13.45
C LYS A 179 5.46 -7.94 -14.83
N ILE A 180 4.69 -7.71 -15.87
CA ILE A 180 5.12 -7.86 -17.26
C ILE A 180 6.46 -7.16 -17.44
N SER A 181 7.53 -7.93 -17.53
CA SER A 181 8.85 -7.44 -17.84
C SER A 181 9.48 -8.38 -18.87
N ASN A 182 10.05 -7.83 -19.87
CA ASN A 182 11.11 -8.30 -20.77
C ASN A 182 11.31 -9.81 -21.05
N ALA A 183 10.38 -10.73 -20.73
CA ALA A 183 10.50 -12.13 -21.10
C ALA A 183 10.61 -12.28 -22.63
N ALA A 184 9.86 -11.48 -23.39
CA ALA A 184 9.97 -11.39 -24.85
C ALA A 184 11.36 -10.95 -25.29
N TYR A 185 11.98 -9.98 -24.61
CA TYR A 185 13.30 -9.44 -24.96
C TYR A 185 14.43 -10.49 -24.89
N GLU A 186 14.39 -11.43 -23.96
CA GLU A 186 15.39 -12.49 -23.86
C GLU A 186 15.22 -13.56 -24.92
N VAL A 187 13.99 -13.86 -25.30
CA VAL A 187 13.71 -14.79 -26.41
C VAL A 187 14.10 -14.19 -27.75
N GLU A 188 13.78 -12.91 -27.98
CA GLU A 188 14.12 -12.19 -29.20
C GLU A 188 15.60 -11.79 -29.26
N GLY A 189 16.26 -11.57 -28.12
CA GLY A 189 17.67 -11.21 -28.00
C GLY A 189 18.67 -12.35 -28.18
N GLY A 190 18.25 -13.54 -28.57
CA GLY A 190 19.14 -14.66 -28.87
C GLY A 190 19.69 -15.38 -27.64
N SER A 191 18.80 -15.75 -26.70
CA SER A 191 19.16 -16.54 -25.52
C SER A 191 19.99 -17.78 -25.91
N THR A 192 21.13 -18.01 -25.26
CA THR A 192 21.98 -19.17 -25.44
C THR A 192 21.28 -20.50 -25.05
N PHE A 193 20.17 -20.41 -24.33
CA PHE A 193 19.37 -21.55 -23.87
C PHE A 193 18.21 -21.92 -24.81
N LEU A 194 17.92 -21.09 -25.81
CA LEU A 194 16.81 -21.34 -26.73
C LEU A 194 17.03 -22.61 -27.50
N GLY A 195 16.08 -23.54 -27.45
CA GLY A 195 16.14 -24.82 -28.13
C GLY A 195 17.06 -25.85 -27.49
N LYS A 196 17.58 -25.62 -26.28
CA LYS A 196 18.49 -26.54 -25.57
C LYS A 196 17.88 -27.16 -24.31
N PRO A 197 16.98 -28.15 -24.45
CA PRO A 197 16.19 -28.67 -23.31
C PRO A 197 17.04 -29.46 -22.29
N TYR A 198 18.26 -29.86 -22.63
CA TYR A 198 19.13 -30.67 -21.76
C TYR A 198 20.19 -29.86 -21.02
N GLU A 199 20.23 -28.53 -21.20
CA GLU A 199 21.16 -27.71 -20.43
C GLU A 199 20.59 -27.40 -19.06
N PRO A 200 21.19 -27.91 -17.94
CA PRO A 200 20.64 -27.78 -16.60
C PRO A 200 20.81 -26.37 -16.02
N ASN A 201 21.34 -25.42 -16.80
CA ASN A 201 21.69 -24.09 -16.39
C ASN A 201 20.63 -23.03 -16.72
N ALA A 202 19.55 -23.42 -17.39
CA ALA A 202 18.45 -22.52 -17.68
C ALA A 202 17.76 -22.06 -16.36
N VAL A 203 17.61 -20.76 -16.21
CA VAL A 203 16.97 -20.13 -15.03
C VAL A 203 15.62 -19.56 -15.45
N ILE A 204 14.57 -19.94 -14.72
CA ILE A 204 13.27 -19.31 -14.88
C ILE A 204 13.37 -17.91 -14.29
N LYS A 205 13.01 -16.91 -15.09
CA LYS A 205 13.04 -15.52 -14.67
C LYS A 205 11.96 -15.24 -13.63
N ASN A 206 12.30 -14.50 -12.61
CA ASN A 206 11.33 -14.05 -11.61
C ASN A 206 10.59 -12.81 -12.15
N ASP A 207 9.42 -13.02 -12.74
CA ASP A 207 8.57 -12.00 -13.36
C ASP A 207 7.31 -11.66 -12.54
N ILE A 208 7.26 -12.17 -11.31
CA ILE A 208 6.16 -11.93 -10.38
C ILE A 208 6.63 -11.16 -9.14
N GLU A 209 5.70 -10.43 -8.55
CA GLU A 209 5.78 -9.92 -7.17
C GLU A 209 4.55 -10.38 -6.39
N PHE A 210 4.70 -10.43 -5.07
CA PHE A 210 3.63 -10.82 -4.16
C PHE A 210 3.04 -9.57 -3.52
N ILE A 211 1.72 -9.52 -3.43
CA ILE A 211 0.99 -8.55 -2.63
C ILE A 211 0.49 -9.32 -1.42
N LEU A 212 1.27 -9.29 -0.35
CA LEU A 212 0.96 -9.96 0.90
C LEU A 212 -0.16 -9.24 1.60
N MET A 213 -1.03 -9.99 2.27
CA MET A 213 -2.17 -9.46 2.99
C MET A 213 -2.20 -10.01 4.40
N GLU A 214 -1.78 -9.20 5.35
CA GLU A 214 -1.76 -9.53 6.75
C GLU A 214 -2.86 -8.76 7.47
N ARG A 215 -3.66 -9.43 8.30
CA ARG A 215 -4.76 -8.81 9.01
C ARG A 215 -4.49 -8.76 10.51
N LYS A 216 -4.65 -7.58 11.12
CA LYS A 216 -4.71 -7.51 12.58
C LYS A 216 -6.00 -8.18 13.06
N PRO A 217 -5.95 -9.18 13.97
CA PRO A 217 -7.12 -9.83 14.50
C PRO A 217 -8.14 -8.83 15.09
N GLY A 218 -9.42 -9.13 14.96
CA GLY A 218 -10.50 -8.29 15.46
C GLY A 218 -11.74 -8.32 14.58
N GLY A 219 -12.77 -7.58 14.99
CA GLY A 219 -14.04 -7.51 14.28
C GLY A 219 -13.95 -6.66 13.01
N TYR A 220 -14.95 -6.81 12.15
CA TYR A 220 -15.10 -5.94 10.97
C TYR A 220 -15.67 -4.59 11.38
N ARG A 221 -15.15 -3.51 10.80
CA ARG A 221 -15.71 -2.17 10.94
C ARG A 221 -17.08 -2.09 10.26
N ALA A 222 -17.99 -1.33 10.84
CA ALA A 222 -19.31 -1.06 10.29
C ALA A 222 -19.43 0.44 9.97
N PRO A 223 -18.86 0.93 8.83
CA PRO A 223 -18.99 2.33 8.46
C PRO A 223 -20.44 2.72 8.21
N ASP A 224 -20.74 4.02 8.35
CA ASP A 224 -22.05 4.58 8.03
C ASP A 224 -22.38 4.43 6.52
N ILE A 225 -23.64 4.72 6.17
CA ILE A 225 -24.11 4.53 4.81
C ILE A 225 -23.42 5.47 3.80
N SER A 226 -23.10 6.71 4.20
CA SER A 226 -22.44 7.70 3.35
C SER A 226 -21.03 7.23 2.98
N THR A 227 -20.29 6.77 3.97
CA THR A 227 -18.95 6.17 3.81
C THR A 227 -19.01 4.94 2.89
N LYS A 228 -20.01 4.06 3.07
CA LYS A 228 -20.21 2.89 2.19
C LYS A 228 -20.47 3.32 0.76
N VAL A 229 -21.36 4.29 0.52
CA VAL A 229 -21.71 4.77 -0.81
C VAL A 229 -20.50 5.39 -1.51
N LEU A 230 -19.77 6.27 -0.83
CA LEU A 230 -18.57 6.91 -1.39
C LEU A 230 -17.43 5.92 -1.66
N SER A 231 -17.46 4.76 -1.00
CA SER A 231 -16.42 3.72 -1.14
C SER A 231 -16.81 2.59 -2.11
N VAL A 232 -17.91 2.74 -2.85
CA VAL A 232 -18.35 1.71 -3.80
C VAL A 232 -17.34 1.51 -4.91
N ILE A 233 -17.01 0.25 -5.16
CA ILE A 233 -16.24 -0.19 -6.31
C ILE A 233 -17.22 -0.67 -7.38
N SER A 234 -17.02 -0.27 -8.66
CA SER A 234 -17.87 -0.74 -9.74
C SER A 234 -17.85 -2.27 -9.88
N ALA A 235 -18.94 -2.86 -10.34
CA ALA A 235 -19.01 -4.31 -10.58
C ALA A 235 -17.93 -4.79 -11.57
N GLU A 236 -17.55 -3.96 -12.55
CA GLU A 236 -16.46 -4.23 -13.47
C GLU A 236 -15.11 -4.30 -12.74
N ASN A 237 -14.79 -3.27 -11.95
CA ASN A 237 -13.56 -3.23 -11.18
C ASN A 237 -13.52 -4.33 -10.12
N HIS A 238 -14.65 -4.62 -9.47
CA HIS A 238 -14.73 -5.74 -8.53
C HIS A 238 -14.36 -7.07 -9.21
N LYS A 239 -14.96 -7.37 -10.37
CA LYS A 239 -14.64 -8.57 -11.15
C LYS A 239 -13.17 -8.63 -11.56
N LYS A 240 -12.55 -7.49 -11.87
CA LYS A 240 -11.18 -7.38 -12.36
C LYS A 240 -10.13 -7.41 -11.22
N TRP A 241 -10.44 -6.78 -10.06
CA TRP A 241 -9.45 -6.59 -8.98
C TRP A 241 -9.49 -7.70 -7.94
N PHE A 242 -10.65 -8.29 -7.65
CA PHE A 242 -10.79 -9.36 -6.66
C PHE A 242 -10.42 -10.73 -7.25
N GLN A 243 -9.27 -10.77 -7.93
CA GLN A 243 -8.65 -11.98 -8.47
C GLN A 243 -7.32 -12.22 -7.77
N GLN A 244 -6.96 -13.48 -7.59
CA GLN A 244 -5.68 -13.82 -6.95
C GLN A 244 -4.47 -13.54 -7.87
N ILE A 245 -4.67 -13.56 -9.19
CA ILE A 245 -3.60 -13.29 -10.16
C ILE A 245 -3.91 -11.97 -10.86
N TRP A 246 -3.00 -11.01 -10.75
CA TRP A 246 -3.08 -9.74 -11.45
C TRP A 246 -2.10 -9.74 -12.62
N SER A 247 -2.64 -9.67 -13.82
CA SER A 247 -1.91 -9.39 -15.04
C SER A 247 -2.38 -8.06 -15.63
N GLY A 248 -1.55 -7.40 -16.43
CA GLY A 248 -1.91 -6.16 -17.09
C GLY A 248 -1.72 -4.87 -16.26
N VAL A 249 -1.16 -4.95 -15.05
CA VAL A 249 -0.60 -3.79 -14.35
C VAL A 249 0.88 -3.71 -14.68
N THR A 250 1.26 -2.71 -15.46
CA THR A 250 2.66 -2.51 -15.85
C THR A 250 3.48 -1.98 -14.67
N GLY A 251 4.70 -2.46 -14.50
CA GLY A 251 5.63 -1.97 -13.50
C GLY A 251 5.96 -0.48 -13.68
N ALA A 252 6.29 0.21 -12.58
CA ALA A 252 6.67 1.62 -12.63
C ALA A 252 8.11 1.80 -13.13
N SER A 253 8.39 3.01 -13.66
CA SER A 253 9.74 3.37 -14.09
C SER A 253 10.69 3.54 -12.91
N THR A 254 11.87 2.93 -12.98
CA THR A 254 12.91 3.00 -11.93
C THR A 254 13.81 4.25 -12.04
N ARG A 255 13.49 5.22 -12.91
CA ARG A 255 14.34 6.40 -13.14
C ARG A 255 14.52 7.30 -11.91
N GLN A 256 13.49 7.41 -11.07
CA GLN A 256 13.51 8.31 -9.92
C GLN A 256 13.66 7.58 -8.57
N HIS A 257 13.36 6.28 -8.54
CA HIS A 257 13.44 5.45 -7.35
C HIS A 257 13.79 4.01 -7.75
N PRO A 258 14.65 3.28 -7.03
CA PRO A 258 15.12 1.96 -7.43
C PRO A 258 14.02 0.88 -7.45
N ALA A 259 12.98 1.03 -6.61
CA ALA A 259 11.91 0.05 -6.47
C ALA A 259 10.52 0.69 -6.32
N PRO A 260 10.03 1.49 -7.30
CA PRO A 260 8.71 2.07 -7.22
C PRO A 260 7.66 1.04 -7.63
N TYR A 261 6.48 1.06 -6.99
CA TYR A 261 5.31 0.38 -7.53
C TYR A 261 4.37 1.36 -8.22
N PRO A 262 3.57 0.90 -9.22
CA PRO A 262 2.77 1.79 -10.04
C PRO A 262 1.59 2.39 -9.27
N LEU A 263 1.21 3.62 -9.63
CA LEU A 263 0.08 4.32 -9.02
C LEU A 263 -1.23 3.52 -9.17
N GLU A 264 -1.46 2.90 -10.32
CA GLU A 264 -2.64 2.04 -10.55
C GLU A 264 -2.74 0.91 -9.53
N LEU A 265 -1.61 0.27 -9.19
CA LEU A 265 -1.59 -0.79 -8.17
C LEU A 265 -1.99 -0.23 -6.80
N ALA A 266 -1.41 0.91 -6.41
CA ALA A 266 -1.74 1.58 -5.16
C ALA A 266 -3.24 1.99 -5.11
N GLU A 267 -3.77 2.56 -6.18
CA GLU A 267 -5.19 2.96 -6.27
C GLU A 267 -6.14 1.77 -6.10
N ARG A 268 -5.83 0.63 -6.73
CA ARG A 268 -6.62 -0.59 -6.54
C ARG A 268 -6.63 -1.03 -5.07
N LEU A 269 -5.46 -1.14 -4.46
CA LEU A 269 -5.31 -1.62 -3.08
C LEU A 269 -5.92 -0.67 -2.05
N VAL A 270 -5.74 0.65 -2.20
CA VAL A 270 -6.37 1.65 -1.35
C VAL A 270 -7.89 1.56 -1.44
N ARG A 271 -8.46 1.47 -2.64
CA ARG A 271 -9.92 1.37 -2.84
C ARG A 271 -10.50 0.04 -2.33
N MET A 272 -9.77 -1.06 -2.51
CA MET A 272 -10.22 -2.41 -2.08
C MET A 272 -10.23 -2.58 -0.57
N PHE A 273 -9.28 -1.96 0.14
CA PHE A 273 -9.01 -2.32 1.53
C PHE A 273 -9.15 -1.17 2.53
N SER A 274 -9.65 -0.01 2.08
CA SER A 274 -10.01 1.11 2.95
C SER A 274 -11.30 1.79 2.51
N PHE A 275 -11.91 2.55 3.40
CA PHE A 275 -13.06 3.40 3.11
C PHE A 275 -12.62 4.85 2.91
N VAL A 276 -13.47 5.67 2.25
CA VAL A 276 -13.29 7.12 2.19
C VAL A 276 -13.26 7.69 3.61
N GLY A 277 -12.30 8.58 3.87
CA GLY A 277 -12.02 9.13 5.20
C GLY A 277 -11.04 8.31 6.05
N ASP A 278 -10.72 7.06 5.66
CA ASP A 278 -9.74 6.22 6.37
C ASP A 278 -8.32 6.80 6.27
N THR A 279 -7.47 6.42 7.23
CA THR A 279 -6.03 6.74 7.24
C THR A 279 -5.22 5.56 6.70
N VAL A 280 -4.38 5.82 5.71
CA VAL A 280 -3.45 4.87 5.11
C VAL A 280 -2.03 5.19 5.57
N LEU A 281 -1.29 4.22 6.08
CA LEU A 281 0.11 4.35 6.49
C LEU A 281 1.04 3.69 5.47
N ASP A 282 2.11 4.40 5.11
CA ASP A 282 3.24 3.85 4.36
C ASP A 282 4.54 4.07 5.14
N PRO A 283 5.08 3.04 5.83
CA PRO A 283 6.33 3.16 6.58
C PRO A 283 7.59 3.26 5.70
N PHE A 284 7.47 3.02 4.38
CA PHE A 284 8.56 3.11 3.40
C PHE A 284 8.11 3.94 2.21
N MET A 285 7.75 5.21 2.46
CA MET A 285 7.00 6.07 1.53
C MET A 285 7.69 6.26 0.17
N GLY A 286 9.02 6.24 0.12
CA GLY A 286 9.78 6.48 -1.10
C GLY A 286 9.38 7.82 -1.74
N THR A 287 8.86 7.76 -2.97
CA THR A 287 8.39 8.93 -3.73
C THR A 287 6.90 9.23 -3.54
N GLY A 288 6.23 8.65 -2.53
CA GLY A 288 4.88 9.02 -2.10
C GLY A 288 3.73 8.42 -2.92
N THR A 289 3.90 7.29 -3.58
CA THR A 289 2.85 6.67 -4.41
C THR A 289 1.59 6.33 -3.61
N THR A 290 1.74 5.77 -2.40
CA THR A 290 0.62 5.48 -1.49
C THR A 290 -0.13 6.75 -1.12
N THR A 291 0.59 7.82 -0.76
CA THR A 291 -0.01 9.10 -0.36
C THR A 291 -0.79 9.75 -1.51
N VAL A 292 -0.22 9.77 -2.72
CA VAL A 292 -0.92 10.28 -3.92
C VAL A 292 -2.20 9.49 -4.18
N SER A 293 -2.13 8.16 -4.07
CA SER A 293 -3.32 7.31 -4.21
C SER A 293 -4.38 7.59 -3.13
N ALA A 294 -3.95 7.72 -1.87
CA ALA A 294 -4.85 8.03 -0.76
C ALA A 294 -5.56 9.38 -0.97
N ALA A 295 -4.81 10.43 -1.33
CA ALA A 295 -5.35 11.76 -1.62
C ALA A 295 -6.39 11.73 -2.74
N LYS A 296 -6.05 11.11 -3.87
CA LYS A 296 -6.92 10.99 -5.03
C LYS A 296 -8.25 10.32 -4.70
N TRP A 297 -8.23 9.36 -3.80
CA TRP A 297 -9.42 8.57 -3.47
C TRP A 297 -10.06 8.94 -2.13
N GLY A 298 -9.82 10.16 -1.60
CA GLY A 298 -10.48 10.68 -0.42
C GLY A 298 -10.09 9.97 0.89
N ARG A 299 -8.84 9.50 0.98
CA ARG A 299 -8.27 8.92 2.22
C ARG A 299 -7.20 9.84 2.77
N ASN A 300 -7.06 9.86 4.07
CA ASN A 300 -5.91 10.46 4.75
C ASN A 300 -4.69 9.57 4.62
N SER A 301 -3.49 10.11 4.82
CA SER A 301 -2.29 9.28 4.83
C SER A 301 -1.23 9.76 5.82
N ILE A 302 -0.39 8.79 6.21
CA ILE A 302 0.82 9.00 6.97
C ILE A 302 1.94 8.29 6.20
N GLY A 303 3.05 8.97 5.95
CA GLY A 303 4.21 8.40 5.27
C GLY A 303 5.50 8.66 6.00
N PHE A 304 6.38 7.65 6.10
CA PHE A 304 7.73 7.76 6.63
C PHE A 304 8.75 7.52 5.53
N GLU A 305 9.79 8.35 5.49
CA GLU A 305 10.91 8.20 4.57
C GLU A 305 12.21 8.63 5.27
N ILE A 306 13.17 7.74 5.33
CA ILE A 306 14.44 7.98 5.99
C ILE A 306 15.41 8.79 5.12
N ASP A 307 15.40 8.55 3.80
CA ASP A 307 16.28 9.22 2.87
C ASP A 307 15.81 10.66 2.58
N PRO A 308 16.62 11.68 2.87
CA PRO A 308 16.23 13.08 2.68
C PRO A 308 15.98 13.44 1.21
N HIS A 309 16.58 12.75 0.25
CA HIS A 309 16.36 12.99 -1.17
C HIS A 309 15.00 12.45 -1.61
N TYR A 310 14.66 11.19 -1.27
CA TYR A 310 13.35 10.61 -1.60
C TYR A 310 12.23 11.34 -0.86
N TYR A 311 12.46 11.74 0.38
CA TYR A 311 11.51 12.57 1.13
C TYR A 311 11.18 13.88 0.41
N LYS A 312 12.20 14.61 -0.11
CA LYS A 312 11.97 15.83 -0.90
C LYS A 312 11.25 15.56 -2.21
N LEU A 313 11.58 14.45 -2.89
CA LEU A 313 10.86 14.04 -4.10
C LEU A 313 9.39 13.75 -3.80
N ALA A 314 9.11 13.05 -2.70
CA ALA A 314 7.75 12.78 -2.27
C ALA A 314 6.98 14.06 -1.98
N GLN A 315 7.55 14.99 -1.18
CA GLN A 315 6.92 16.28 -0.89
C GLN A 315 6.55 17.04 -2.17
N LYS A 316 7.49 17.14 -3.11
CA LYS A 316 7.26 17.82 -4.39
C LYS A 316 6.14 17.14 -5.17
N ARG A 317 6.24 15.83 -5.40
CA ARG A 317 5.24 15.06 -6.16
C ARG A 317 3.86 15.13 -5.53
N ILE A 318 3.75 14.93 -4.22
CA ILE A 318 2.46 14.96 -3.52
C ILE A 318 1.86 16.35 -3.64
N SER A 319 2.65 17.42 -3.45
CA SER A 319 2.18 18.79 -3.63
C SER A 319 1.68 19.06 -5.05
N GLU A 320 2.40 18.62 -6.07
CA GLU A 320 2.01 18.80 -7.48
C GLU A 320 0.72 18.03 -7.82
N GLU A 321 0.63 16.77 -7.42
CA GLU A 321 -0.54 15.90 -7.70
C GLU A 321 -1.79 16.31 -6.89
N THR A 322 -1.62 16.92 -5.73
CA THR A 322 -2.73 17.38 -4.88
C THR A 322 -3.09 18.85 -5.07
N SER A 323 -2.27 19.64 -5.76
CA SER A 323 -2.53 21.07 -6.02
C SER A 323 -3.50 21.32 -7.19
N SER A 324 -4.09 20.28 -7.77
CA SER A 324 -5.10 20.43 -8.80
C SER A 324 -6.33 21.19 -8.27
N LEU A 325 -6.99 21.96 -9.14
CA LEU A 325 -8.08 22.91 -8.86
C LEU A 325 -9.26 22.39 -7.99
N PHE A 326 -9.29 21.11 -7.68
CA PHE A 326 -10.39 20.46 -6.93
C PHE A 326 -9.93 19.75 -5.66
N SER A 327 -8.62 19.78 -5.34
CA SER A 327 -8.11 19.10 -4.16
C SER A 327 -8.10 20.03 -2.95
N THR A 328 -8.72 19.56 -1.89
CA THR A 328 -8.66 20.18 -0.55
C THR A 328 -7.69 19.42 0.36
N ALA A 329 -6.60 18.90 -0.20
CA ALA A 329 -5.60 18.19 0.56
C ALA A 329 -4.74 19.13 1.40
N VAL A 330 -4.55 18.78 2.67
CA VAL A 330 -3.64 19.47 3.59
C VAL A 330 -2.42 18.59 3.81
N ILE A 331 -1.24 19.14 3.59
CA ILE A 331 0.03 18.41 3.76
C ILE A 331 0.77 18.96 4.98
N HIS A 332 1.06 18.08 5.93
CA HIS A 332 1.88 18.34 7.10
C HIS A 332 3.23 17.65 6.91
N SER A 333 4.32 18.36 7.18
CA SER A 333 5.67 17.82 7.04
C SER A 333 6.43 18.03 8.34
N ALA A 334 7.05 16.96 8.85
CA ALA A 334 7.84 17.01 10.05
C ALA A 334 9.10 16.12 9.93
N ARG A 335 10.10 16.40 10.77
CA ARG A 335 11.24 15.51 11.01
C ARG A 335 11.02 14.81 12.35
N VAL A 336 11.26 13.52 12.37
CA VAL A 336 11.32 12.71 13.59
C VAL A 336 12.79 12.37 13.77
N ASP A 337 13.37 12.83 14.90
CA ASP A 337 14.78 12.60 15.27
C ASP A 337 14.92 11.32 16.06
#